data_e683f1b7008df443dedab95a7323f7f7
#
_entry.id   e683f1b7008df443dedab95a7323f7f7
#
_cell.length_a   1.000
_cell.length_b   1.000
_cell.length_c   1.000
_cell.angle_alpha   90.00
_cell.angle_beta   90.00
_cell.angle_gamma   90.00
#
_symmetry.space_group_name_H-M   'P 1'
#
loop_
_entity.id
_entity.type
_entity.pdbx_description
1 polymer ?
#
loop_
_entity_poly.entity_id
_entity_poly.type
_entity_poly.pdbx_seq_one_letter_code
_entity_poly.pdbx_strand_id
1 'polypeptide(L)'
;MNEPSRRYQDAARFFRAYATAERMNLVPRPATMAEIEKAEQALGAPFPDSFRWFQLEFGDFQHGPLDIYTVRHAEPPAFDIVGINHDARTEFRPSLPTHLIAFSDNGGGDYLCFDTTQREADECPVVWWDHEQDEQQVPEPAAPSFLDWLEGELREQAAEERGSLLDALPYKHWIADWVRSLSKDR
;
A
#
# COMPACT_ATOMS: atom_id res chain seq x y z
N MET A 1 -10.25 -12.75 18.11
CA MET A 1 -9.50 -12.38 16.90
C MET A 1 -9.86 -13.43 15.85
N ASN A 2 -10.54 -13.04 14.77
CA ASN A 2 -10.74 -13.94 13.64
C ASN A 2 -9.39 -14.22 12.99
N GLU A 3 -9.13 -15.46 12.59
CA GLU A 3 -7.96 -15.75 11.76
C GLU A 3 -8.00 -14.87 10.51
N PRO A 4 -6.85 -14.30 10.11
CA PRO A 4 -6.79 -13.53 8.87
C PRO A 4 -7.29 -14.39 7.73
N SER A 5 -8.07 -13.79 6.84
CA SER A 5 -8.61 -14.52 5.69
C SER A 5 -7.44 -15.19 4.93
N ARG A 6 -7.72 -16.29 4.25
CA ARG A 6 -6.71 -17.00 3.45
C ARG A 6 -6.00 -16.05 2.47
N ARG A 7 -6.74 -15.07 1.93
CA ARG A 7 -6.19 -14.06 1.02
C ARG A 7 -5.08 -13.22 1.67
N TYR A 8 -5.27 -12.77 2.92
CA TYR A 8 -4.22 -12.03 3.65
C TYR A 8 -3.00 -12.90 3.93
N GLN A 9 -3.19 -14.16 4.29
CA GLN A 9 -2.08 -15.09 4.51
C GLN A 9 -1.27 -15.34 3.23
N ASP A 10 -1.95 -15.49 2.09
CA ASP A 10 -1.32 -15.70 0.80
C ASP A 10 -0.57 -14.46 0.32
N ALA A 11 -1.16 -13.27 0.48
CA ALA A 11 -0.50 -12.00 0.22
C ALA A 11 0.74 -11.78 1.10
N ALA A 12 0.65 -12.08 2.40
CA ALA A 12 1.78 -12.01 3.32
C ALA A 12 2.93 -12.93 2.93
N ARG A 13 2.63 -14.17 2.52
CA ARG A 13 3.65 -15.12 2.06
C ARG A 13 4.34 -14.61 0.81
N PHE A 14 3.56 -14.09 -0.15
CA PHE A 14 4.12 -13.58 -1.39
C PHE A 14 4.98 -12.35 -1.16
N PHE A 15 4.51 -11.39 -0.37
CA PHE A 15 5.27 -10.20 -0.02
C PHE A 15 6.60 -10.54 0.66
N ARG A 16 6.60 -11.49 1.61
CA ARG A 16 7.85 -11.96 2.24
C ARG A 16 8.78 -12.65 1.25
N ALA A 17 8.25 -13.45 0.33
CA ALA A 17 9.04 -14.10 -0.70
C ALA A 17 9.67 -13.09 -1.65
N TYR A 18 8.91 -12.08 -2.11
CA TYR A 18 9.40 -10.97 -2.91
C TYR A 18 10.53 -10.22 -2.19
N ALA A 19 10.29 -9.77 -0.97
CA ALA A 19 11.27 -9.05 -0.17
C ALA A 19 12.57 -9.86 0.07
N THR A 20 12.48 -11.19 0.18
CA THR A 20 13.65 -12.06 0.32
C THR A 20 14.41 -12.20 -0.99
N ALA A 21 13.70 -12.28 -2.12
CA ALA A 21 14.29 -12.40 -3.44
C ALA A 21 15.13 -11.18 -3.82
N GLU A 22 14.59 -9.98 -3.56
CA GLU A 22 15.27 -8.71 -3.78
C GLU A 22 16.46 -8.46 -2.82
N ARG A 23 16.83 -9.45 -2.00
CA ARG A 23 17.85 -9.30 -0.95
C ARG A 23 17.61 -8.11 -0.03
N MET A 24 16.36 -7.73 0.11
CA MET A 24 15.97 -6.69 1.03
C MET A 24 16.10 -7.24 2.44
N ASN A 25 16.78 -6.50 3.31
CA ASN A 25 16.66 -6.72 4.74
C ASN A 25 15.30 -6.21 5.18
N LEU A 26 14.22 -6.92 4.79
CA LEU A 26 12.91 -6.65 5.33
C LEU A 26 12.96 -6.93 6.83
N VAL A 27 13.22 -5.89 7.60
CA VAL A 27 13.04 -5.91 9.05
C VAL A 27 11.65 -5.34 9.28
N PRO A 28 10.61 -6.18 9.42
CA PRO A 28 9.28 -5.69 9.69
C PRO A 28 9.30 -4.80 10.93
N ARG A 29 8.66 -3.65 10.83
CA ARG A 29 8.42 -2.75 11.96
C ARG A 29 6.92 -2.59 12.16
N PRO A 30 6.22 -3.65 12.57
CA PRO A 30 4.77 -3.63 12.71
C PRO A 30 4.32 -2.47 13.59
N ALA A 31 3.26 -1.81 13.16
CA ALA A 31 2.59 -0.82 13.99
C ALA A 31 1.73 -1.50 15.06
N THR A 32 1.46 -0.79 16.13
CA THR A 32 0.46 -1.17 17.11
C THR A 32 -0.92 -0.62 16.73
N MET A 33 -1.99 -1.22 17.25
CA MET A 33 -3.34 -0.67 17.07
C MET A 33 -3.45 0.78 17.55
N ALA A 34 -2.80 1.13 18.65
CA ALA A 34 -2.82 2.49 19.18
C ALA A 34 -2.13 3.51 18.24
N GLU A 35 -1.08 3.11 17.53
CA GLU A 35 -0.44 3.97 16.51
C GLU A 35 -1.34 4.15 15.29
N ILE A 36 -2.04 3.10 14.84
CA ILE A 36 -3.02 3.15 13.77
C ILE A 36 -4.17 4.10 14.15
N GLU A 37 -4.79 3.90 15.30
CA GLU A 37 -5.90 4.72 15.79
C GLU A 37 -5.50 6.20 15.92
N LYS A 38 -4.27 6.46 16.39
CA LYS A 38 -3.73 7.83 16.47
C LYS A 38 -3.58 8.48 15.09
N ALA A 39 -3.07 7.75 14.10
CA ALA A 39 -2.93 8.25 12.75
C ALA A 39 -4.30 8.51 12.11
N GLU A 40 -5.26 7.60 12.27
CA GLU A 40 -6.64 7.76 11.80
C GLU A 40 -7.33 9.00 12.41
N GLN A 41 -7.14 9.21 13.71
CA GLN A 41 -7.66 10.39 14.38
C GLN A 41 -7.04 11.68 13.82
N ALA A 42 -5.73 11.69 13.55
CA ALA A 42 -5.04 12.85 13.00
C ALA A 42 -5.49 13.15 11.56
N LEU A 43 -5.76 12.11 10.76
CA LEU A 43 -6.20 12.24 9.37
C LEU A 43 -7.71 12.44 9.22
N GLY A 44 -8.49 12.17 10.26
CA GLY A 44 -9.94 12.38 10.32
C GLY A 44 -10.77 11.28 9.67
N ALA A 45 -10.17 10.14 9.32
CA ALA A 45 -10.88 8.99 8.75
C ALA A 45 -10.18 7.66 9.11
N PRO A 46 -10.94 6.55 9.23
CA PRO A 46 -10.37 5.24 9.46
C PRO A 46 -9.68 4.72 8.18
N PHE A 47 -8.57 4.00 8.35
CA PHE A 47 -7.94 3.29 7.24
C PHE A 47 -8.77 2.09 6.76
N PRO A 48 -8.56 1.64 5.51
CA PRO A 48 -9.08 0.36 5.05
C PRO A 48 -8.54 -0.81 5.89
N ASP A 49 -9.34 -1.85 6.08
CA ASP A 49 -8.95 -3.02 6.87
C ASP A 49 -7.72 -3.74 6.30
N SER A 50 -7.60 -3.80 4.98
CA SER A 50 -6.43 -4.37 4.31
C SER A 50 -5.15 -3.56 4.56
N PHE A 51 -5.23 -2.22 4.65
CA PHE A 51 -4.08 -1.39 5.02
C PHE A 51 -3.74 -1.50 6.50
N ARG A 52 -4.75 -1.53 7.40
CA ARG A 52 -4.53 -1.79 8.82
C ARG A 52 -3.81 -3.12 9.03
N TRP A 53 -4.28 -4.18 8.33
CA TRP A 53 -3.61 -5.48 8.36
C TRP A 53 -2.15 -5.38 7.93
N PHE A 54 -1.86 -4.69 6.81
CA PHE A 54 -0.48 -4.52 6.33
C PHE A 54 0.40 -3.81 7.36
N GLN A 55 -0.09 -2.73 7.95
CA GLN A 55 0.64 -1.98 8.98
C GLN A 55 0.90 -2.83 10.24
N LEU A 56 -0.06 -3.66 10.66
CA LEU A 56 0.09 -4.58 11.79
C LEU A 56 1.05 -5.74 11.51
N GLU A 57 1.18 -6.16 10.26
CA GLU A 57 2.00 -7.32 9.88
C GLU A 57 3.42 -6.91 9.48
N PHE A 58 3.57 -5.78 8.78
CA PHE A 58 4.83 -5.34 8.19
C PHE A 58 5.24 -3.94 8.63
N GLY A 59 4.31 -3.03 8.84
CA GLY A 59 4.55 -1.62 9.10
C GLY A 59 4.82 -0.84 7.81
N ASP A 60 5.93 -0.10 7.79
CA ASP A 60 6.40 0.61 6.61
C ASP A 60 7.14 -0.32 5.64
N PHE A 61 7.09 0.03 4.39
CA PHE A 61 7.87 -0.61 3.35
C PHE A 61 8.41 0.45 2.38
N GLN A 62 9.72 0.44 2.19
CA GLN A 62 10.43 1.42 1.37
C GLN A 62 11.40 0.68 0.46
N HIS A 63 10.97 0.36 -0.74
CA HIS A 63 11.86 -0.18 -1.75
C HIS A 63 11.28 -0.12 -3.16
N GLY A 64 11.95 0.61 -4.03
CA GLY A 64 11.61 0.67 -5.45
C GLY A 64 10.22 1.26 -5.68
N PRO A 65 9.38 0.62 -6.49
CA PRO A 65 8.04 1.13 -6.79
C PRO A 65 7.02 0.91 -5.67
N LEU A 66 7.41 0.26 -4.56
CA LEU A 66 6.52 -0.09 -3.44
C LEU A 66 6.87 0.68 -2.17
N ASP A 67 6.92 2.01 -2.25
CA ASP A 67 7.08 2.83 -1.04
C ASP A 67 5.72 2.98 -0.36
N ILE A 68 5.55 2.32 0.80
CA ILE A 68 4.32 2.38 1.60
C ILE A 68 4.62 3.12 2.91
N TYR A 69 3.88 4.21 3.14
CA TYR A 69 4.10 5.07 4.29
C TYR A 69 3.74 4.40 5.61
N THR A 70 4.49 4.74 6.66
CA THR A 70 4.25 4.23 8.01
C THR A 70 3.19 5.05 8.73
N VAL A 71 2.36 4.37 9.52
CA VAL A 71 1.46 5.03 10.48
C VAL A 71 2.19 5.46 11.76
N ARG A 72 3.43 5.02 11.94
CA ARG A 72 4.27 5.38 13.10
C ARG A 72 4.88 6.74 12.86
N HIS A 73 4.88 7.57 13.90
CA HIS A 73 5.61 8.83 13.82
C HIS A 73 7.10 8.55 13.60
N ALA A 74 7.65 9.09 12.51
CA ALA A 74 9.05 8.96 12.13
C ALA A 74 9.75 10.32 12.24
N GLU A 75 11.02 10.31 12.64
CA GLU A 75 11.87 11.49 12.52
C GLU A 75 13.14 11.11 11.74
N PRO A 76 13.37 11.75 10.60
CA PRO A 76 12.55 12.79 9.94
C PRO A 76 11.24 12.22 9.40
N PRO A 77 10.18 13.05 9.23
CA PRO A 77 8.83 12.60 8.87
C PRO A 77 8.68 12.12 7.41
N ALA A 78 9.78 11.85 6.73
CA ALA A 78 9.82 11.61 5.28
C ALA A 78 8.93 10.46 4.77
N PHE A 79 8.43 9.60 5.66
CA PHE A 79 7.54 8.48 5.32
C PHE A 79 6.43 8.29 6.36
N ASP A 80 6.22 9.27 7.22
CA ASP A 80 5.11 9.32 8.17
C ASP A 80 3.84 9.74 7.42
N ILE A 81 2.86 8.85 7.35
CA ILE A 81 1.61 9.09 6.62
C ILE A 81 0.88 10.35 7.08
N VAL A 82 0.94 10.69 8.37
CA VAL A 82 0.30 11.90 8.91
C VAL A 82 1.04 13.15 8.45
N GLY A 83 2.39 13.15 8.54
CA GLY A 83 3.23 14.26 8.09
C GLY A 83 3.07 14.53 6.60
N ILE A 84 3.20 13.49 5.76
CA ILE A 84 3.05 13.62 4.29
C ILE A 84 1.67 14.18 3.91
N ASN A 85 0.59 13.66 4.48
CA ASN A 85 -0.74 14.16 4.20
C ASN A 85 -0.94 15.60 4.70
N HIS A 86 -0.33 15.98 5.82
CA HIS A 86 -0.34 17.36 6.29
C HIS A 86 0.34 18.28 5.28
N ASP A 87 1.55 17.95 4.84
CA ASP A 87 2.33 18.75 3.91
C ASP A 87 1.66 18.83 2.54
N ALA A 88 1.13 17.71 2.02
CA ALA A 88 0.39 17.67 0.76
C ALA A 88 -0.87 18.55 0.78
N ARG A 89 -1.50 18.73 1.94
CA ARG A 89 -2.68 19.61 2.10
C ARG A 89 -2.34 21.08 2.33
N THR A 90 -1.17 21.37 2.91
CA THR A 90 -0.81 22.74 3.33
C THR A 90 0.21 23.41 2.42
N GLU A 91 1.19 22.68 1.93
CA GLU A 91 2.34 23.23 1.22
C GLU A 91 2.24 23.07 -0.31
N PHE A 92 1.53 22.05 -0.80
CA PHE A 92 1.39 21.79 -2.23
C PHE A 92 0.26 22.61 -2.87
N ARG A 93 0.40 22.85 -4.19
CA ARG A 93 -0.62 23.49 -5.03
C ARG A 93 -0.65 22.75 -6.38
N PRO A 94 -1.79 22.12 -6.75
CA PRO A 94 -3.02 22.00 -5.96
C PRO A 94 -2.82 21.25 -4.63
N SER A 95 -3.70 21.54 -3.65
CA SER A 95 -3.65 20.87 -2.35
C SER A 95 -4.36 19.51 -2.39
N LEU A 96 -3.81 18.52 -1.71
CA LEU A 96 -4.45 17.21 -1.59
C LEU A 96 -5.82 17.34 -0.88
N PRO A 97 -6.94 16.92 -1.49
CA PRO A 97 -8.26 16.95 -0.87
C PRO A 97 -8.32 16.16 0.44
N THR A 98 -9.07 16.65 1.42
CA THR A 98 -9.12 16.02 2.76
C THR A 98 -9.71 14.61 2.78
N HIS A 99 -10.53 14.26 1.78
CA HIS A 99 -11.10 12.93 1.63
C HIS A 99 -10.14 11.91 0.99
N LEU A 100 -9.02 12.38 0.43
CA LEU A 100 -7.95 11.52 -0.05
C LEU A 100 -6.89 11.37 1.03
N ILE A 101 -6.47 10.14 1.29
CA ILE A 101 -5.38 9.82 2.21
C ILE A 101 -4.25 9.19 1.41
N ALA A 102 -3.18 9.95 1.17
CA ALA A 102 -1.97 9.45 0.52
C ALA A 102 -1.30 8.39 1.39
N PHE A 103 -0.99 7.23 0.81
CA PHE A 103 -0.29 6.14 1.49
C PHE A 103 0.98 5.69 0.77
N SER A 104 1.21 6.16 -0.45
CA SER A 104 2.36 5.87 -1.30
C SER A 104 2.54 6.99 -2.33
N ASP A 105 3.68 7.05 -3.00
CA ASP A 105 3.96 7.95 -4.12
C ASP A 105 4.74 7.26 -5.23
N ASN A 106 4.88 7.93 -6.38
CA ASN A 106 5.64 7.45 -7.53
C ASN A 106 7.06 8.04 -7.62
N GLY A 107 7.51 8.77 -6.60
CA GLY A 107 8.78 9.51 -6.61
C GLY A 107 8.78 10.74 -7.51
N GLY A 108 7.72 11.01 -8.24
CA GLY A 108 7.52 12.16 -9.13
C GLY A 108 6.63 13.25 -8.54
N GLY A 109 6.03 13.02 -7.37
CA GLY A 109 5.12 13.95 -6.69
C GLY A 109 3.64 13.56 -6.74
N ASP A 110 3.28 12.52 -7.51
CA ASP A 110 1.91 11.99 -7.52
C ASP A 110 1.72 11.00 -6.38
N TYR A 111 0.52 10.98 -5.81
CA TYR A 111 0.19 10.13 -4.69
C TYR A 111 -0.81 9.03 -5.05
N LEU A 112 -0.56 7.83 -4.53
CA LEU A 112 -1.60 6.81 -4.36
C LEU A 112 -2.37 7.08 -3.08
N CYS A 113 -3.68 7.21 -3.20
CA CYS A 113 -4.56 7.62 -2.12
C CYS A 113 -5.70 6.64 -1.91
N PHE A 114 -6.18 6.55 -0.67
CA PHE A 114 -7.50 6.01 -0.36
C PHE A 114 -8.55 7.10 -0.58
N ASP A 115 -9.58 6.81 -1.39
CA ASP A 115 -10.76 7.68 -1.49
C ASP A 115 -11.78 7.30 -0.41
N THR A 116 -11.79 8.06 0.68
CA THR A 116 -12.65 7.78 1.84
C THR A 116 -14.12 8.09 1.59
N THR A 117 -14.46 8.79 0.49
CA THR A 117 -15.86 9.07 0.11
C THR A 117 -16.55 7.88 -0.54
N GLN A 118 -15.77 6.94 -1.08
CA GLN A 118 -16.25 5.75 -1.77
C GLN A 118 -16.04 4.47 -0.93
N ARG A 119 -16.09 4.61 0.39
CA ARG A 119 -15.90 3.48 1.29
C ARG A 119 -17.05 2.48 1.16
N GLU A 120 -16.71 1.22 0.86
CA GLU A 120 -17.63 0.09 0.84
C GLU A 120 -17.19 -0.95 1.89
N ALA A 121 -18.10 -1.33 2.80
CA ALA A 121 -17.75 -2.10 3.98
C ALA A 121 -16.57 -1.44 4.74
N ASP A 122 -15.47 -2.14 4.90
CA ASP A 122 -14.28 -1.64 5.58
C ASP A 122 -13.11 -1.35 4.63
N GLU A 123 -13.38 -1.24 3.31
CA GLU A 123 -12.39 -0.93 2.28
C GLU A 123 -12.65 0.40 1.59
N CYS A 124 -11.61 0.98 1.02
CA CYS A 124 -11.67 2.17 0.17
C CYS A 124 -10.99 1.86 -1.17
N PRO A 125 -11.49 2.39 -2.29
CA PRO A 125 -10.75 2.31 -3.53
C PRO A 125 -9.44 3.09 -3.45
N VAL A 126 -8.45 2.61 -4.19
CA VAL A 126 -7.17 3.27 -4.41
C VAL A 126 -7.25 4.08 -5.68
N VAL A 127 -6.80 5.32 -5.62
CA VAL A 127 -6.81 6.26 -6.74
C VAL A 127 -5.45 6.97 -6.85
N TRP A 128 -5.08 7.39 -8.05
CA TRP A 128 -3.98 8.30 -8.30
C TRP A 128 -4.45 9.75 -8.17
N TRP A 129 -3.69 10.56 -7.45
CA TRP A 129 -3.81 12.01 -7.40
C TRP A 129 -2.56 12.62 -8.01
N ASP A 130 -2.74 13.37 -9.10
CA ASP A 130 -1.68 13.97 -9.90
C ASP A 130 -1.44 15.43 -9.43
N HIS A 131 -0.22 15.72 -8.97
CA HIS A 131 0.14 17.04 -8.45
C HIS A 131 0.27 18.13 -9.53
N GLU A 132 0.35 17.75 -10.81
CA GLU A 132 0.46 18.69 -11.94
C GLU A 132 -0.89 19.09 -12.52
N GLN A 133 -1.98 18.42 -12.13
CA GLN A 133 -3.33 18.77 -12.57
C GLN A 133 -3.94 19.89 -11.71
N ASP A 134 -5.11 20.38 -12.11
CA ASP A 134 -5.79 21.44 -11.37
C ASP A 134 -6.56 20.92 -10.14
N GLU A 135 -7.06 21.85 -9.31
CA GLU A 135 -7.82 21.53 -8.09
C GLU A 135 -9.15 20.82 -8.35
N GLN A 136 -9.63 20.75 -9.59
CA GLN A 136 -10.89 20.12 -9.98
C GLN A 136 -10.67 18.75 -10.61
N GLN A 137 -9.46 18.24 -10.57
CA GLN A 137 -9.15 16.92 -11.10
C GLN A 137 -10.04 15.84 -10.48
N VAL A 138 -10.39 14.85 -11.29
CA VAL A 138 -11.00 13.61 -10.84
C VAL A 138 -9.88 12.58 -10.71
N PRO A 139 -9.58 12.09 -9.49
CA PRO A 139 -8.51 11.12 -9.31
C PRO A 139 -8.71 9.87 -10.17
N GLU A 140 -7.64 9.35 -10.76
CA GLU A 140 -7.69 8.19 -11.64
C GLU A 140 -7.80 6.91 -10.81
N PRO A 141 -8.79 6.02 -11.06
CA PRO A 141 -8.91 4.75 -10.36
C PRO A 141 -7.67 3.85 -10.58
N ALA A 142 -7.09 3.35 -9.50
CA ALA A 142 -5.95 2.41 -9.55
C ALA A 142 -6.36 0.99 -9.15
N ALA A 143 -7.12 0.82 -8.06
CA ALA A 143 -7.57 -0.50 -7.61
C ALA A 143 -8.83 -0.41 -6.71
N PRO A 144 -9.64 -1.49 -6.60
CA PRO A 144 -10.81 -1.51 -5.73
C PRO A 144 -10.47 -1.45 -4.23
N SER A 145 -9.30 -1.92 -3.81
CA SER A 145 -8.83 -1.91 -2.43
C SER A 145 -7.30 -1.84 -2.37
N PHE A 146 -6.76 -1.56 -1.19
CA PHE A 146 -5.31 -1.63 -0.95
C PHE A 146 -4.75 -3.03 -1.25
N LEU A 147 -5.45 -4.09 -0.86
CA LEU A 147 -4.98 -5.46 -1.10
C LEU A 147 -4.97 -5.80 -2.60
N ASP A 148 -5.97 -5.34 -3.38
CA ASP A 148 -6.00 -5.52 -4.83
C ASP A 148 -4.84 -4.78 -5.51
N TRP A 149 -4.56 -3.56 -5.05
CA TRP A 149 -3.41 -2.78 -5.51
C TRP A 149 -2.09 -3.50 -5.20
N LEU A 150 -1.87 -3.89 -3.94
CA LEU A 150 -0.65 -4.58 -3.51
C LEU A 150 -0.42 -5.89 -4.29
N GLU A 151 -1.46 -6.69 -4.48
CA GLU A 151 -1.40 -7.92 -5.27
C GLU A 151 -1.09 -7.62 -6.76
N GLY A 152 -1.60 -6.52 -7.30
CA GLY A 152 -1.32 -6.04 -8.66
C GLY A 152 0.16 -5.71 -8.85
N GLU A 153 0.69 -4.83 -8.00
CA GLU A 153 2.09 -4.42 -8.00
C GLU A 153 3.05 -5.62 -7.88
N LEU A 154 2.79 -6.49 -6.92
CA LEU A 154 3.61 -7.68 -6.72
C LEU A 154 3.60 -8.62 -7.93
N ARG A 155 2.48 -8.67 -8.70
CA ARG A 155 2.41 -9.44 -9.96
C ARG A 155 3.21 -8.81 -11.07
N GLU A 156 3.13 -7.49 -11.23
CA GLU A 156 3.87 -6.76 -12.25
C GLU A 156 5.36 -6.93 -12.03
N GLN A 157 5.84 -6.72 -10.80
CA GLN A 157 7.22 -6.93 -10.44
C GLN A 157 7.67 -8.38 -10.72
N ALA A 158 6.87 -9.37 -10.31
CA ALA A 158 7.16 -10.78 -10.58
C ALA A 158 7.11 -11.13 -12.08
N ALA A 159 6.38 -10.39 -12.91
CA ALA A 159 6.32 -10.61 -14.36
C ALA A 159 7.50 -10.00 -15.09
N GLU A 160 7.97 -8.82 -14.67
CA GLU A 160 9.15 -8.15 -15.23
C GLU A 160 10.43 -8.97 -14.99
N GLU A 161 10.52 -9.63 -13.85
CA GLU A 161 11.70 -10.39 -13.46
C GLU A 161 11.71 -11.86 -13.89
N ARG A 162 10.83 -12.28 -14.78
CA ARG A 162 10.67 -13.68 -15.24
C ARG A 162 11.94 -14.40 -15.72
N GLY A 163 13.09 -13.72 -15.75
CA GLY A 163 14.35 -14.30 -16.22
C GLY A 163 15.35 -14.72 -15.12
N SER A 164 15.27 -14.25 -13.88
CA SER A 164 16.33 -14.47 -12.88
C SER A 164 15.90 -14.81 -11.46
N LEU A 165 14.83 -14.25 -10.92
CA LEU A 165 14.51 -14.30 -9.51
C LEU A 165 13.51 -15.39 -9.10
N LEU A 166 12.41 -15.53 -9.85
CA LEU A 166 11.39 -16.56 -9.53
C LEU A 166 11.94 -17.99 -9.66
N ASP A 167 12.93 -18.20 -10.53
CA ASP A 167 13.58 -19.50 -10.68
C ASP A 167 14.53 -19.84 -9.53
N ALA A 168 15.01 -18.85 -8.81
CA ALA A 168 15.91 -19.01 -7.66
C ALA A 168 15.17 -19.21 -6.32
N LEU A 169 13.84 -18.90 -6.27
CA LEU A 169 13.08 -19.02 -5.03
C LEU A 169 12.68 -20.45 -4.71
N PRO A 170 12.87 -20.89 -3.46
CA PRO A 170 12.43 -22.21 -3.01
C PRO A 170 10.90 -22.41 -3.09
N TYR A 171 10.15 -21.35 -3.31
CA TYR A 171 8.66 -21.29 -3.35
C TYR A 171 8.09 -21.08 -4.76
N LYS A 172 8.89 -21.25 -5.82
CA LYS A 172 8.48 -20.97 -7.21
C LYS A 172 7.18 -21.64 -7.66
N HIS A 173 6.93 -22.86 -7.20
CA HIS A 173 5.70 -23.58 -7.54
C HIS A 173 4.47 -22.95 -6.88
N TRP A 174 4.60 -22.52 -5.64
CA TRP A 174 3.51 -21.88 -4.91
C TRP A 174 3.17 -20.50 -5.49
N ILE A 175 4.17 -19.67 -5.85
CA ILE A 175 3.97 -18.36 -6.48
C ILE A 175 3.25 -18.52 -7.82
N ALA A 176 3.66 -19.48 -8.65
CA ALA A 176 3.02 -19.76 -9.93
C ALA A 176 1.57 -20.27 -9.79
N ASP A 177 1.27 -21.01 -8.72
CA ASP A 177 -0.08 -21.50 -8.42
C ASP A 177 -0.98 -20.37 -7.89
N TRP A 178 -0.42 -19.50 -7.04
CA TRP A 178 -1.13 -18.32 -6.53
C TRP A 178 -1.47 -17.33 -7.64
N VAL A 179 -0.50 -16.94 -8.49
CA VAL A 179 -0.74 -16.07 -9.66
C VAL A 179 -1.81 -16.67 -10.59
N ARG A 180 -1.83 -18.00 -10.77
CA ARG A 180 -2.88 -18.68 -11.55
C ARG A 180 -4.24 -18.67 -10.87
N SER A 181 -4.31 -18.71 -9.53
CA SER A 181 -5.59 -18.65 -8.81
C SER A 181 -6.27 -17.31 -8.97
N LEU A 182 -5.50 -16.23 -8.93
CA LEU A 182 -6.00 -14.85 -9.07
C LEU A 182 -6.54 -14.54 -10.47
N SER A 183 -6.11 -15.28 -11.50
CA SER A 183 -6.60 -15.11 -12.88
C SER A 183 -7.89 -15.88 -13.19
N LYS A 184 -8.41 -16.69 -12.25
CA LYS A 184 -9.61 -17.51 -12.42
C LYS A 184 -10.89 -16.87 -11.86
N ASP A 185 -10.73 -15.82 -11.07
CA ASP A 185 -11.84 -15.12 -10.39
C ASP A 185 -12.23 -13.80 -11.10
N ARG A 186 -11.88 -13.69 -12.41
CA ARG A 186 -12.32 -12.58 -13.29
C ARG A 186 -13.19 -13.09 -14.40
#